data_8e9518413e385ce0b1262526328a9d09
#
_entry.id   8e9518413e385ce0b1262526328a9d09
#
_cell.length_a   1.000
_cell.length_b   1.000
_cell.length_c   1.000
_cell.angle_alpha   90.00
_cell.angle_beta   90.00
_cell.angle_gamma   90.00
#
_symmetry.space_group_name_H-M   'P 1'
#
loop_
_entity.id
_entity.type
_entity.pdbx_description
1 polymer ?
#
loop_
_entity_poly.entity_id
_entity_poly.type
_entity_poly.pdbx_seq_one_letter_code
_entity_poly.pdbx_strand_id
1 'polypeptide(L)'
;PPKAAMPKAPFTTTACLVAALCVLPAQAADTPSNMPEPQAAPVADPLRPARDAIGAMQWDQALALLQAQQARLGRNADLHNLLGYVHRKKTPPDLDKAFDHYRQALDIDPGHKGAHEYIGEAYLIRKQPAKAREHLQTLQRLCGNTTCEEYQDLAKALAAYRD
;
A
#
# COMPACT_ATOMS: atom_id res chain seq x y z
N PRO A 1 -21.86 4.06 -56.70
CA PRO A 1 -21.10 5.22 -57.12
C PRO A 1 -22.05 6.31 -57.60
N PRO A 2 -21.71 7.59 -57.52
CA PRO A 2 -20.57 8.10 -58.26
C PRO A 2 -19.69 9.10 -57.50
N LYS A 3 -18.51 9.33 -58.08
CA LYS A 3 -17.55 10.38 -57.87
C LYS A 3 -18.09 11.77 -58.23
N ALA A 4 -17.63 12.81 -57.52
CA ALA A 4 -17.48 14.17 -58.05
C ALA A 4 -16.46 14.87 -57.12
N ALA A 5 -15.27 15.20 -57.56
CA ALA A 5 -14.79 16.26 -58.45
C ALA A 5 -14.47 17.54 -57.63
N MET A 6 -13.17 17.84 -57.54
CA MET A 6 -12.59 19.12 -57.08
C MET A 6 -12.83 20.21 -58.10
N PRO A 7 -12.79 21.47 -57.73
CA PRO A 7 -12.27 22.51 -58.64
C PRO A 7 -10.99 23.17 -58.12
N LYS A 8 -10.17 23.49 -59.10
CA LYS A 8 -8.86 24.14 -59.08
C LYS A 8 -8.98 25.65 -58.85
N ALA A 9 -7.87 26.22 -58.45
CA ALA A 9 -7.54 27.61 -58.19
C ALA A 9 -7.78 28.57 -59.43
N PRO A 10 -7.63 29.89 -59.14
CA PRO A 10 -6.59 30.57 -59.93
C PRO A 10 -5.64 31.46 -59.08
N PHE A 11 -4.43 31.52 -59.60
CA PHE A 11 -3.37 32.45 -59.26
C PHE A 11 -3.72 33.89 -59.59
N THR A 12 -3.39 34.83 -58.74
CA THR A 12 -3.10 36.21 -59.16
C THR A 12 -1.85 36.72 -58.41
N THR A 13 -0.95 37.17 -59.24
CA THR A 13 0.36 37.78 -58.96
C THR A 13 0.23 39.23 -58.45
N THR A 14 1.29 39.69 -57.80
CA THR A 14 1.89 41.04 -57.78
C THR A 14 1.65 41.86 -56.50
N ALA A 15 2.65 42.15 -55.75
CA ALA A 15 3.46 43.35 -55.72
C ALA A 15 4.44 43.36 -54.54
N CYS A 16 5.69 43.61 -54.87
CA CYS A 16 6.78 43.97 -53.94
C CYS A 16 6.50 45.27 -53.17
N LEU A 17 6.72 45.23 -51.86
CA LEU A 17 7.04 46.44 -51.11
C LEU A 17 8.12 46.08 -50.09
N VAL A 18 9.29 46.67 -50.33
CA VAL A 18 10.45 46.65 -49.47
C VAL A 18 10.16 47.52 -48.26
N ALA A 19 10.18 46.96 -47.08
CA ALA A 19 10.15 47.72 -45.85
C ALA A 19 11.27 47.20 -44.91
N ALA A 20 12.01 48.14 -44.43
CA ALA A 20 13.28 48.04 -43.73
C ALA A 20 13.27 47.11 -42.50
N LEU A 21 14.34 46.29 -42.38
CA LEU A 21 14.70 45.57 -41.16
C LEU A 21 15.04 46.58 -40.04
N CYS A 22 14.19 46.62 -39.02
CA CYS A 22 14.61 46.97 -37.67
C CYS A 22 14.85 45.69 -36.89
N VAL A 23 16.09 45.26 -36.83
CA VAL A 23 16.51 44.17 -35.94
C VAL A 23 16.57 44.75 -34.52
N LEU A 24 15.56 44.45 -33.71
CA LEU A 24 15.62 44.61 -32.28
C LEU A 24 16.26 43.36 -31.70
N PRO A 25 17.28 43.46 -30.81
CA PRO A 25 17.80 42.30 -30.11
C PRO A 25 16.73 41.80 -29.15
N ALA A 26 16.29 40.58 -29.35
CA ALA A 26 15.51 39.84 -28.34
C ALA A 26 16.42 39.63 -27.12
N GLN A 27 16.21 40.40 -26.08
CA GLN A 27 16.75 40.07 -24.75
C GLN A 27 15.98 38.84 -24.27
N ALA A 28 16.67 37.73 -24.26
CA ALA A 28 16.22 36.54 -23.51
C ALA A 28 16.20 36.94 -22.02
N ALA A 29 15.02 37.17 -21.50
CA ALA A 29 14.83 37.26 -20.07
C ALA A 29 15.01 35.82 -19.53
N ASP A 30 16.21 35.57 -18.97
CA ASP A 30 16.42 34.43 -18.09
C ASP A 30 15.53 34.64 -16.85
N THR A 31 14.33 34.11 -16.91
CA THR A 31 13.50 33.89 -15.73
C THR A 31 14.11 32.68 -14.97
N PRO A 32 14.66 32.88 -13.78
CA PRO A 32 15.03 31.74 -12.96
C PRO A 32 13.73 31.03 -12.57
N SER A 33 13.44 29.92 -13.24
CA SER A 33 12.38 29.01 -12.86
C SER A 33 12.79 28.25 -11.58
N ASN A 34 12.92 29.02 -10.50
CA ASN A 34 13.11 28.47 -9.15
C ASN A 34 11.76 28.51 -8.40
N MET A 35 10.71 28.04 -9.06
CA MET A 35 9.52 27.66 -8.32
C MET A 35 9.81 26.29 -7.70
N PRO A 36 9.76 26.16 -6.36
CA PRO A 36 9.84 24.85 -5.75
C PRO A 36 8.67 24.02 -6.31
N GLU A 37 9.00 22.86 -6.90
CA GLU A 37 7.97 21.88 -7.27
C GLU A 37 7.07 21.68 -6.04
N PRO A 38 5.74 21.65 -6.23
CA PRO A 38 4.83 21.34 -5.14
C PRO A 38 5.21 19.95 -4.63
N GLN A 39 5.90 19.90 -3.49
CA GLN A 39 6.14 18.64 -2.79
C GLN A 39 4.75 18.04 -2.51
N ALA A 40 4.46 16.91 -3.17
CA ALA A 40 3.26 16.16 -2.90
C ALA A 40 3.19 15.91 -1.40
N ALA A 41 2.13 16.38 -0.75
CA ALA A 41 1.91 16.13 0.66
C ALA A 41 2.04 14.63 0.92
N PRO A 42 2.68 14.19 2.01
CA PRO A 42 2.81 12.78 2.33
C PRO A 42 1.41 12.14 2.28
N VAL A 43 1.26 11.11 1.44
CA VAL A 43 0.00 10.37 1.39
C VAL A 43 -0.23 9.78 2.77
N ALA A 44 -1.25 10.27 3.46
CA ALA A 44 -1.56 9.82 4.81
C ALA A 44 -1.86 8.32 4.80
N ASP A 45 -1.22 7.55 5.68
CA ASP A 45 -1.51 6.12 5.85
C ASP A 45 -2.98 5.94 6.25
N PRO A 46 -3.82 5.33 5.40
CA PRO A 46 -5.25 5.18 5.68
C PRO A 46 -5.53 4.23 6.86
N LEU A 47 -4.56 3.40 7.26
CA LEU A 47 -4.66 2.46 8.37
C LEU A 47 -4.13 3.04 9.69
N ARG A 48 -3.51 4.21 9.67
CA ARG A 48 -2.95 4.84 10.87
C ARG A 48 -3.96 5.01 12.00
N PRO A 49 -5.19 5.52 11.78
CA PRO A 49 -6.17 5.65 12.88
C PRO A 49 -6.51 4.30 13.54
N ALA A 50 -6.53 3.23 12.75
CA ALA A 50 -6.77 1.89 13.28
C ALA A 50 -5.55 1.37 14.07
N ARG A 51 -4.32 1.62 13.60
CA ARG A 51 -3.10 1.29 14.35
C ARG A 51 -3.03 2.03 15.68
N ASP A 52 -3.42 3.30 15.70
CA ASP A 52 -3.45 4.11 16.93
C ASP A 52 -4.48 3.53 17.93
N ALA A 53 -5.68 3.14 17.45
CA ALA A 53 -6.70 2.48 18.28
C ALA A 53 -6.24 1.11 18.79
N ILE A 54 -5.49 0.33 17.98
CA ILE A 54 -4.86 -0.93 18.38
C ILE A 54 -3.85 -0.68 19.50
N GLY A 55 -2.98 0.31 19.35
CA GLY A 55 -2.01 0.70 20.38
C GLY A 55 -2.65 1.12 21.70
N ALA A 56 -3.84 1.72 21.63
CA ALA A 56 -4.66 2.07 22.79
C ALA A 56 -5.53 0.90 23.30
N MET A 57 -5.41 -0.31 22.72
CA MET A 57 -6.23 -1.50 23.03
C MET A 57 -7.75 -1.29 22.87
N GLN A 58 -8.15 -0.34 22.02
CA GLN A 58 -9.54 0.00 21.72
C GLN A 58 -10.06 -0.90 20.57
N TRP A 59 -10.25 -2.19 20.86
CA TRP A 59 -10.47 -3.24 19.85
C TRP A 59 -11.69 -3.01 18.98
N ASP A 60 -12.82 -2.58 19.54
CA ASP A 60 -14.05 -2.33 18.79
C ASP A 60 -13.91 -1.11 17.89
N GLN A 61 -13.23 -0.07 18.35
CA GLN A 61 -12.94 1.11 17.54
C GLN A 61 -11.97 0.77 16.41
N ALA A 62 -10.92 0.02 16.69
CA ALA A 62 -9.98 -0.46 15.68
C ALA A 62 -10.70 -1.28 14.60
N LEU A 63 -11.59 -2.20 15.03
CA LEU A 63 -12.37 -3.02 14.11
C LEU A 63 -13.26 -2.15 13.20
N ALA A 64 -13.99 -1.19 13.75
CA ALA A 64 -14.84 -0.29 12.98
C ALA A 64 -14.03 0.54 11.96
N LEU A 65 -12.86 1.07 12.37
CA LEU A 65 -11.97 1.82 11.48
C LEU A 65 -11.42 0.96 10.34
N LEU A 66 -11.01 -0.29 10.63
CA LEU A 66 -10.53 -1.21 9.61
C LEU A 66 -11.63 -1.61 8.63
N GLN A 67 -12.83 -1.93 9.11
CA GLN A 67 -13.98 -2.26 8.28
C GLN A 67 -14.39 -1.11 7.35
N ALA A 68 -14.32 0.13 7.82
CA ALA A 68 -14.57 1.31 6.99
C ALA A 68 -13.55 1.46 5.84
N GLN A 69 -12.35 0.90 5.96
CA GLN A 69 -11.33 0.94 4.90
C GLN A 69 -11.46 -0.20 3.88
N GLN A 70 -12.19 -1.29 4.19
CA GLN A 70 -12.25 -2.46 3.30
C GLN A 70 -12.72 -2.12 1.87
N ALA A 71 -13.76 -1.30 1.73
CA ALA A 71 -14.27 -0.90 0.42
C ALA A 71 -13.28 -0.03 -0.38
N ARG A 72 -12.45 0.76 0.33
CA ARG A 72 -11.50 1.68 -0.29
C ARG A 72 -10.19 1.02 -0.67
N LEU A 73 -9.68 0.15 0.17
CA LEU A 73 -8.36 -0.45 0.01
C LEU A 73 -8.40 -1.76 -0.80
N GLY A 74 -9.60 -2.35 -0.98
CA GLY A 74 -9.76 -3.58 -1.75
C GLY A 74 -8.86 -4.70 -1.19
N ARG A 75 -8.00 -5.27 -2.05
CA ARG A 75 -7.03 -6.29 -1.68
C ARG A 75 -5.78 -5.63 -1.07
N ASN A 76 -5.75 -5.53 0.25
CA ASN A 76 -4.61 -4.96 0.99
C ASN A 76 -4.20 -5.90 2.13
N ALA A 77 -2.95 -6.38 2.09
CA ALA A 77 -2.44 -7.37 3.05
C ALA A 77 -2.36 -6.81 4.47
N ASP A 78 -1.91 -5.56 4.63
CA ASP A 78 -1.85 -4.89 5.94
C ASP A 78 -3.23 -4.77 6.59
N LEU A 79 -4.26 -4.39 5.79
CA LEU A 79 -5.63 -4.31 6.29
C LEU A 79 -6.11 -5.65 6.84
N HIS A 80 -5.91 -6.73 6.07
CA HIS A 80 -6.31 -8.06 6.52
C HIS A 80 -5.47 -8.54 7.71
N ASN A 81 -4.18 -8.27 7.74
CA ASN A 81 -3.34 -8.57 8.90
C ASN A 81 -3.86 -7.88 10.17
N LEU A 82 -4.18 -6.59 10.11
CA LEU A 82 -4.71 -5.85 11.25
C LEU A 82 -6.11 -6.33 11.67
N LEU A 83 -7.00 -6.67 10.72
CA LEU A 83 -8.30 -7.28 11.03
C LEU A 83 -8.12 -8.61 11.77
N GLY A 84 -7.22 -9.47 11.31
CA GLY A 84 -6.88 -10.72 11.98
C GLY A 84 -6.35 -10.48 13.40
N TYR A 85 -5.45 -9.51 13.54
CA TYR A 85 -4.91 -9.14 14.85
C TYR A 85 -6.00 -8.69 15.83
N VAL A 86 -6.89 -7.79 15.42
CA VAL A 86 -7.99 -7.30 16.28
C VAL A 86 -8.93 -8.43 16.66
N HIS A 87 -9.31 -9.31 15.71
CA HIS A 87 -10.15 -10.47 16.01
C HIS A 87 -9.50 -11.44 17.01
N ARG A 88 -8.18 -11.61 16.96
CA ARG A 88 -7.43 -12.44 17.91
C ARG A 88 -7.31 -11.81 19.30
N LYS A 89 -7.17 -10.47 19.38
CA LYS A 89 -6.88 -9.75 20.65
C LYS A 89 -8.13 -9.30 21.41
N LYS A 90 -9.28 -9.14 20.74
CA LYS A 90 -10.52 -8.74 21.40
C LYS A 90 -11.01 -9.81 22.38
N THR A 91 -11.91 -9.44 23.28
CA THR A 91 -12.50 -10.33 24.28
C THR A 91 -14.01 -10.47 24.08
N PRO A 92 -14.56 -11.69 23.84
CA PRO A 92 -13.80 -12.92 23.59
C PRO A 92 -13.10 -12.90 22.22
N PRO A 93 -11.98 -13.63 22.05
CA PRO A 93 -11.28 -13.71 20.77
C PRO A 93 -12.09 -14.50 19.75
N ASP A 94 -12.11 -14.01 18.50
CA ASP A 94 -12.72 -14.71 17.36
C ASP A 94 -11.58 -15.27 16.48
N LEU A 95 -11.09 -16.45 16.87
CA LEU A 95 -9.96 -17.06 16.17
C LEU A 95 -10.30 -17.50 14.75
N ASP A 96 -11.54 -17.86 14.46
CA ASP A 96 -11.92 -18.27 13.11
C ASP A 96 -11.79 -17.09 12.15
N LYS A 97 -12.35 -15.93 12.51
CA LYS A 97 -12.16 -14.70 11.72
C LYS A 97 -10.72 -14.25 11.66
N ALA A 98 -9.97 -14.38 12.76
CA ALA A 98 -8.55 -14.07 12.76
C ALA A 98 -7.79 -14.89 11.71
N PHE A 99 -7.99 -16.21 11.68
CA PHE A 99 -7.37 -17.08 10.68
C PHE A 99 -7.83 -16.76 9.25
N ASP A 100 -9.11 -16.46 9.04
CA ASP A 100 -9.62 -16.08 7.72
C ASP A 100 -8.93 -14.83 7.20
N HIS A 101 -8.75 -13.82 8.04
CA HIS A 101 -8.07 -12.59 7.66
C HIS A 101 -6.57 -12.79 7.47
N TYR A 102 -5.87 -13.55 8.32
CA TYR A 102 -4.44 -13.83 8.12
C TYR A 102 -4.20 -14.60 6.83
N ARG A 103 -5.06 -15.56 6.48
CA ARG A 103 -4.96 -16.26 5.19
C ARG A 103 -5.14 -15.31 4.03
N GLN A 104 -6.14 -14.41 4.08
CA GLN A 104 -6.32 -13.39 3.05
C GLN A 104 -5.10 -12.46 2.94
N ALA A 105 -4.47 -12.07 4.05
CA ALA A 105 -3.23 -11.29 4.02
C ALA A 105 -2.12 -12.06 3.28
N LEU A 106 -1.93 -13.34 3.57
CA LEU A 106 -0.91 -14.18 2.94
C LEU A 106 -1.25 -14.57 1.50
N ASP A 107 -2.52 -14.62 1.12
CA ASP A 107 -2.95 -14.80 -0.29
C ASP A 107 -2.68 -13.55 -1.13
N ILE A 108 -2.65 -12.38 -0.51
CA ILE A 108 -2.32 -11.10 -1.16
C ILE A 108 -0.81 -10.90 -1.22
N ASP A 109 -0.14 -11.10 -0.11
CA ASP A 109 1.31 -11.00 0.06
C ASP A 109 1.85 -12.22 0.82
N PRO A 110 2.33 -13.26 0.12
CA PRO A 110 2.93 -14.44 0.75
C PRO A 110 4.19 -14.14 1.57
N GLY A 111 4.79 -12.96 1.42
CA GLY A 111 5.95 -12.49 2.17
C GLY A 111 5.61 -11.60 3.36
N HIS A 112 4.35 -11.41 3.68
CA HIS A 112 3.91 -10.49 4.74
C HIS A 112 4.34 -11.00 6.13
N LYS A 113 5.45 -10.48 6.65
CA LYS A 113 6.06 -10.96 7.89
C LYS A 113 5.12 -10.90 9.09
N GLY A 114 4.44 -9.76 9.31
CA GLY A 114 3.49 -9.64 10.42
C GLY A 114 2.33 -10.64 10.34
N ALA A 115 1.88 -11.03 9.14
CA ALA A 115 0.85 -12.06 9.01
C ALA A 115 1.39 -13.45 9.38
N HIS A 116 2.64 -13.77 9.03
CA HIS A 116 3.29 -15.01 9.47
C HIS A 116 3.49 -15.06 10.98
N GLU A 117 3.90 -13.95 11.59
CA GLU A 117 4.02 -13.85 13.06
C GLU A 117 2.66 -14.10 13.73
N TYR A 118 1.64 -13.32 13.35
CA TYR A 118 0.36 -13.33 14.05
C TYR A 118 -0.46 -14.60 13.84
N ILE A 119 -0.40 -15.20 12.65
CA ILE A 119 -1.04 -16.51 12.44
C ILE A 119 -0.29 -17.62 13.20
N GLY A 120 1.04 -17.50 13.33
CA GLY A 120 1.85 -18.39 14.17
C GLY A 120 1.41 -18.33 15.64
N GLU A 121 1.24 -17.13 16.19
CA GLU A 121 0.72 -16.94 17.55
C GLU A 121 -0.72 -17.47 17.69
N ALA A 122 -1.58 -17.26 16.67
CA ALA A 122 -2.94 -17.80 16.68
C ALA A 122 -2.95 -19.35 16.72
N TYR A 123 -1.98 -19.99 16.05
CA TYR A 123 -1.82 -21.44 16.14
C TYR A 123 -1.42 -21.91 17.54
N LEU A 124 -0.63 -21.13 18.29
CA LEU A 124 -0.32 -21.46 19.70
C LEU A 124 -1.59 -21.41 20.56
N ILE A 125 -2.44 -20.41 20.37
CA ILE A 125 -3.74 -20.32 21.08
C ILE A 125 -4.61 -21.55 20.75
N ARG A 126 -4.55 -22.06 19.51
CA ARG A 126 -5.23 -23.28 19.09
C ARG A 126 -4.52 -24.60 19.47
N LYS A 127 -3.47 -24.52 20.27
CA LYS A 127 -2.67 -25.68 20.68
C LYS A 127 -2.08 -26.45 19.49
N GLN A 128 -1.62 -25.74 18.48
CA GLN A 128 -1.00 -26.30 17.27
C GLN A 128 0.43 -25.77 17.09
N PRO A 129 1.37 -26.03 18.02
CA PRO A 129 2.71 -25.45 17.98
C PRO A 129 3.54 -25.90 16.77
N ALA A 130 3.23 -27.03 16.16
CA ALA A 130 3.89 -27.48 14.93
C ALA A 130 3.68 -26.48 13.80
N LYS A 131 2.45 -26.02 13.59
CA LYS A 131 2.13 -25.01 12.57
C LYS A 131 2.76 -23.65 12.87
N ALA A 132 2.82 -23.25 14.14
CA ALA A 132 3.53 -22.04 14.53
C ALA A 132 5.03 -22.11 14.16
N ARG A 133 5.67 -23.28 14.31
CA ARG A 133 7.07 -23.48 13.90
C ARG A 133 7.27 -23.38 12.38
N GLU A 134 6.29 -23.81 11.56
CA GLU A 134 6.34 -23.65 10.10
C GLU A 134 6.37 -22.17 9.72
N HIS A 135 5.55 -21.35 10.38
CA HIS A 135 5.56 -19.90 10.18
C HIS A 135 6.86 -19.25 10.68
N LEU A 136 7.42 -19.70 11.79
CA LEU A 136 8.73 -19.23 12.27
C LEU A 136 9.86 -19.53 11.26
N GLN A 137 9.87 -20.73 10.67
CA GLN A 137 10.84 -21.08 9.61
C GLN A 137 10.66 -20.21 8.36
N THR A 138 9.42 -19.87 8.03
CA THR A 138 9.14 -18.96 6.92
C THR A 138 9.67 -17.56 7.22
N LEU A 139 9.45 -17.05 8.44
CA LEU A 139 10.01 -15.76 8.88
C LEU A 139 11.53 -15.75 8.81
N GLN A 140 12.21 -16.83 9.22
CA GLN A 140 13.66 -16.94 9.12
C GLN A 140 14.15 -16.78 7.67
N ARG A 141 13.44 -17.38 6.72
CA ARG A 141 13.77 -17.24 5.28
C ARG A 141 13.49 -15.82 4.76
N LEU A 142 12.35 -15.24 5.12
CA LEU A 142 11.96 -13.90 4.68
C LEU A 142 12.86 -12.80 5.23
N CYS A 143 13.34 -12.95 6.45
CA CYS A 143 14.25 -12.00 7.09
C CYS A 143 15.70 -12.22 6.68
N GLY A 144 16.05 -13.38 6.13
CA GLY A 144 17.44 -13.77 5.86
C GLY A 144 18.27 -14.01 7.13
N ASN A 145 17.68 -13.85 8.30
CA ASN A 145 18.33 -14.01 9.61
C ASN A 145 17.27 -14.24 10.71
N THR A 146 17.68 -14.22 11.97
CA THR A 146 16.83 -14.41 13.16
C THR A 146 16.67 -13.14 14.00
N THR A 147 16.99 -11.97 13.44
CA THR A 147 17.04 -10.69 14.18
C THR A 147 15.89 -9.74 13.85
N CYS A 148 15.04 -10.05 12.87
CA CYS A 148 13.86 -9.25 12.63
C CYS A 148 12.83 -9.45 13.74
N GLU A 149 12.05 -8.42 14.02
CA GLU A 149 11.10 -8.34 15.13
C GLU A 149 10.10 -9.50 15.08
N GLU A 150 9.50 -9.75 13.92
CA GLU A 150 8.46 -10.75 13.74
C GLU A 150 8.97 -12.19 14.01
N TYR A 151 10.23 -12.47 13.64
CA TYR A 151 10.85 -13.74 13.98
C TYR A 151 11.07 -13.87 15.49
N GLN A 152 11.61 -12.83 16.12
CA GLN A 152 11.92 -12.84 17.56
C GLN A 152 10.65 -12.96 18.40
N ASP A 153 9.57 -12.27 18.02
CA ASP A 153 8.33 -12.30 18.79
C ASP A 153 7.65 -13.67 18.69
N LEU A 154 7.58 -14.27 17.50
CA LEU A 154 7.03 -15.61 17.36
C LEU A 154 7.93 -16.68 18.02
N ALA A 155 9.26 -16.54 17.97
CA ALA A 155 10.19 -17.43 18.65
C ALA A 155 10.01 -17.37 20.17
N LYS A 156 9.86 -16.16 20.71
CA LYS A 156 9.57 -15.92 22.13
C LYS A 156 8.22 -16.54 22.53
N ALA A 157 7.18 -16.35 21.73
CA ALA A 157 5.86 -16.95 21.97
C ALA A 157 5.93 -18.48 21.99
N LEU A 158 6.66 -19.10 21.05
CA LEU A 158 6.91 -20.54 21.02
C LEU A 158 7.70 -21.05 22.24
N ALA A 159 8.71 -20.30 22.68
CA ALA A 159 9.49 -20.65 23.86
C ALA A 159 8.67 -20.57 25.16
N ALA A 160 7.72 -19.65 25.22
CA ALA A 160 6.82 -19.47 26.36
C ALA A 160 5.63 -20.45 26.35
N TYR A 161 5.34 -21.08 25.20
CA TYR A 161 4.21 -22.00 25.07
C TYR A 161 4.36 -23.22 25.97
N ARG A 162 3.28 -23.58 26.68
CA ARG A 162 3.14 -24.80 27.49
C ARG A 162 1.88 -25.53 27.03
N ASP A 163 1.96 -26.85 26.87
CA ASP A 163 0.85 -27.73 26.48
C ASP A 163 -0.24 -27.78 27.55
#